data_580048c2b20953efefa5e2c469e0c0ea
#
_entry.id   580048c2b20953efefa5e2c469e0c0ea
#
_cell.length_a   1.000
_cell.length_b   1.000
_cell.length_c   1.000
_cell.angle_alpha   90.00
_cell.angle_beta   90.00
_cell.angle_gamma   90.00
#
_symmetry.space_group_name_H-M   'P 1'
#
loop_
_entity.id
_entity.type
_entity.pdbx_description
1 polymer ?
#
loop_
_entity_poly.entity_id
_entity_poly.type
_entity_poly.pdbx_seq_one_letter_code
_entity_poly.pdbx_strand_id
1 'polypeptide(L)'
;SLFAIDEAHCISQWGHDFRPEYTQLKAIRAQFPQTPIVALTATADKITRQDIVKQLELKDPKTFISSFDRPNLSLDVRRGYQQKEKTRTILEFIFKRPNECGIIYCMSRDKTEKVCDMLLRHGVKATVYHAGLSASARDKAQEDFINDRVQVVCATIAFGMGIDKSNVRWVIHYNLPKSIESFYQEIGRAGRDGVKSDTLLFYSLGDLVMLSKFALDSGQQAINLEKLNRMQQYAESDICRRRILLNYFGETMEHDCGNCDVCKNPPERFDGTIIVQKALSAIMRTDQQIGTRMLIAILRGNYFEELVEKGYDKLKTFGAGRDIPQRDWQDYLLQMLNLGYFEVAYNENNHLKVTTSGAKVLYGQEKAMLVVIKREEVEPKTKGRGKKKEEKPLFKVPVSVPVGEENPELFEELRILRKRLADQQAIPAYI
;
A
#
# COMPACT_ATOMS: atom_id res chain seq x y z
N SER A 1 9.93 -36.16 -4.48
CA SER A 1 9.02 -35.21 -5.14
C SER A 1 8.49 -34.20 -4.14
N LEU A 2 8.16 -32.99 -4.60
CA LEU A 2 7.68 -31.88 -3.80
C LEU A 2 6.66 -31.09 -4.63
N PHE A 3 5.56 -30.65 -4.05
CA PHE A 3 4.67 -29.65 -4.66
C PHE A 3 5.01 -28.26 -4.10
N ALA A 4 5.33 -27.32 -4.97
CA ALA A 4 5.52 -25.92 -4.62
C ALA A 4 4.34 -25.11 -5.18
N ILE A 5 3.57 -24.46 -4.30
CA ILE A 5 2.43 -23.60 -4.64
C ILE A 5 2.89 -22.17 -4.45
N ASP A 6 3.13 -21.48 -5.56
CA ASP A 6 3.44 -20.06 -5.56
C ASP A 6 2.16 -19.22 -5.49
N GLU A 7 2.27 -17.97 -5.05
CA GLU A 7 1.14 -17.05 -4.83
C GLU A 7 0.02 -17.71 -4.02
N ALA A 8 0.38 -18.47 -2.99
CA ALA A 8 -0.56 -19.26 -2.19
C ALA A 8 -1.68 -18.41 -1.56
N HIS A 9 -1.50 -17.09 -1.42
CA HIS A 9 -2.55 -16.18 -0.96
C HIS A 9 -3.79 -16.19 -1.87
N CYS A 10 -3.65 -16.61 -3.14
CA CYS A 10 -4.77 -16.73 -4.07
C CYS A 10 -5.82 -17.78 -3.66
N ILE A 11 -5.48 -18.72 -2.76
CA ILE A 11 -6.43 -19.72 -2.26
C ILE A 11 -7.39 -19.13 -1.23
N SER A 12 -7.01 -18.03 -0.58
CA SER A 12 -7.76 -17.43 0.51
C SER A 12 -8.73 -16.37 0.01
N GLN A 13 -9.97 -16.44 0.47
CA GLN A 13 -10.96 -15.38 0.24
C GLN A 13 -10.55 -14.05 0.91
N TRP A 14 -9.72 -14.11 1.94
CA TRP A 14 -9.15 -12.95 2.62
C TRP A 14 -7.94 -12.39 1.89
N GLY A 15 -7.36 -13.13 0.93
CA GLY A 15 -6.28 -12.68 0.06
C GLY A 15 -6.72 -11.52 -0.84
N HIS A 16 -5.77 -10.73 -1.33
CA HIS A 16 -6.05 -9.58 -2.19
C HIS A 16 -6.31 -9.93 -3.66
N ASP A 17 -6.03 -11.16 -4.06
CA ASP A 17 -6.20 -11.71 -5.41
C ASP A 17 -6.77 -13.14 -5.35
N PHE A 18 -7.93 -13.27 -4.70
CA PHE A 18 -8.59 -14.58 -4.59
C PHE A 18 -8.93 -15.15 -5.95
N ARG A 19 -8.51 -16.41 -6.18
CA ARG A 19 -8.79 -17.17 -7.40
C ARG A 19 -9.50 -18.47 -7.03
N PRO A 20 -10.78 -18.63 -7.40
CA PRO A 20 -11.54 -19.83 -7.07
C PRO A 20 -10.85 -21.13 -7.50
N GLU A 21 -10.08 -21.10 -8.59
CA GLU A 21 -9.35 -22.24 -9.12
C GLU A 21 -8.28 -22.76 -8.15
N TYR A 22 -7.66 -21.86 -7.36
CA TYR A 22 -6.69 -22.25 -6.34
C TYR A 22 -7.29 -23.12 -5.24
N THR A 23 -8.60 -23.04 -4.99
CA THR A 23 -9.26 -23.89 -3.99
C THR A 23 -9.25 -25.38 -4.39
N GLN A 24 -9.08 -25.67 -5.70
CA GLN A 24 -8.97 -27.04 -6.19
C GLN A 24 -7.62 -27.68 -5.83
N LEU A 25 -6.60 -26.87 -5.46
CA LEU A 25 -5.27 -27.38 -5.06
C LEU A 25 -5.31 -28.24 -3.79
N LYS A 26 -6.35 -28.16 -3.00
CA LYS A 26 -6.58 -29.10 -1.89
C LYS A 26 -6.63 -30.57 -2.35
N ALA A 27 -7.05 -30.84 -3.59
CA ALA A 27 -7.08 -32.17 -4.16
C ALA A 27 -5.69 -32.82 -4.24
N ILE A 28 -4.61 -32.03 -4.28
CA ILE A 28 -3.22 -32.51 -4.27
C ILE A 28 -2.97 -33.34 -3.01
N ARG A 29 -3.46 -32.88 -1.84
CA ARG A 29 -3.29 -33.59 -0.57
C ARG A 29 -4.03 -34.94 -0.56
N ALA A 30 -5.22 -35.01 -1.15
CA ALA A 30 -5.99 -36.23 -1.23
C ALA A 30 -5.34 -37.24 -2.18
N GLN A 31 -4.80 -36.79 -3.32
CA GLN A 31 -4.17 -37.67 -4.31
C GLN A 31 -2.73 -38.09 -3.93
N PHE A 32 -2.01 -37.21 -3.22
CA PHE A 32 -0.61 -37.42 -2.86
C PHE A 32 -0.37 -37.14 -1.37
N PRO A 33 -0.92 -37.99 -0.47
CA PRO A 33 -0.94 -37.72 0.97
C PRO A 33 0.45 -37.67 1.62
N GLN A 34 1.45 -38.33 1.04
CA GLN A 34 2.82 -38.40 1.56
C GLN A 34 3.77 -37.38 0.92
N THR A 35 3.34 -36.68 -0.15
CA THR A 35 4.23 -35.74 -0.82
C THR A 35 4.23 -34.39 -0.07
N PRO A 36 5.40 -33.84 0.30
CA PRO A 36 5.51 -32.54 0.91
C PRO A 36 4.92 -31.43 0.02
N ILE A 37 4.27 -30.45 0.67
CA ILE A 37 3.76 -29.25 0.03
C ILE A 37 4.45 -28.04 0.64
N VAL A 38 4.97 -27.15 -0.21
CA VAL A 38 5.47 -25.82 0.15
C VAL A 38 4.52 -24.78 -0.42
N ALA A 39 3.98 -23.92 0.42
CA ALA A 39 3.17 -22.78 0.03
C ALA A 39 3.98 -21.50 0.18
N LEU A 40 4.10 -20.72 -0.88
CA LEU A 40 4.91 -19.51 -0.95
C LEU A 40 4.02 -18.31 -1.28
N THR A 41 4.27 -17.20 -0.62
CA THR A 41 3.62 -15.92 -0.94
C THR A 41 4.44 -14.75 -0.40
N ALA A 42 4.47 -13.65 -1.13
CA ALA A 42 5.11 -12.41 -0.70
C ALA A 42 4.19 -11.51 0.15
N THR A 43 2.87 -11.72 0.10
CA THR A 43 1.88 -10.77 0.62
C THR A 43 0.73 -11.51 1.30
N ALA A 44 0.96 -12.01 2.50
CA ALA A 44 -0.09 -12.62 3.31
C ALA A 44 -0.08 -12.01 4.72
N ASP A 45 -1.19 -11.41 5.11
CA ASP A 45 -1.44 -11.02 6.47
C ASP A 45 -1.67 -12.25 7.38
N LYS A 46 -1.85 -12.03 8.66
CA LYS A 46 -2.04 -13.11 9.65
C LYS A 46 -3.24 -14.01 9.31
N ILE A 47 -4.35 -13.42 8.90
CA ILE A 47 -5.60 -14.13 8.58
C ILE A 47 -5.41 -14.98 7.33
N THR A 48 -4.85 -14.39 6.28
CA THR A 48 -4.55 -15.09 5.02
C THR A 48 -3.60 -16.26 5.24
N ARG A 49 -2.56 -16.11 6.07
CA ARG A 49 -1.63 -17.22 6.39
C ARG A 49 -2.32 -18.39 7.06
N GLN A 50 -3.21 -18.11 8.02
CA GLN A 50 -4.00 -19.16 8.70
C GLN A 50 -4.94 -19.87 7.73
N ASP A 51 -5.57 -19.11 6.83
CA ASP A 51 -6.48 -19.67 5.84
C ASP A 51 -5.75 -20.52 4.79
N ILE A 52 -4.56 -20.13 4.34
CA ILE A 52 -3.70 -20.94 3.46
C ILE A 52 -3.45 -22.33 4.08
N VAL A 53 -3.04 -22.37 5.34
CA VAL A 53 -2.78 -23.63 6.05
C VAL A 53 -4.04 -24.50 6.08
N LYS A 54 -5.19 -23.90 6.36
CA LYS A 54 -6.48 -24.59 6.43
C LYS A 54 -6.93 -25.10 5.05
N GLN A 55 -6.88 -24.25 4.04
CA GLN A 55 -7.37 -24.58 2.68
C GLN A 55 -6.52 -25.65 1.99
N LEU A 56 -5.22 -25.65 2.23
CA LEU A 56 -4.30 -26.66 1.68
C LEU A 56 -4.18 -27.90 2.57
N GLU A 57 -4.93 -27.95 3.69
CA GLU A 57 -4.89 -29.05 4.66
C GLU A 57 -3.46 -29.42 5.11
N LEU A 58 -2.63 -28.40 5.35
CA LEU A 58 -1.24 -28.61 5.78
C LEU A 58 -1.22 -29.12 7.23
N LYS A 59 -0.62 -30.29 7.45
CA LYS A 59 -0.48 -30.91 8.77
C LYS A 59 0.82 -30.45 9.41
N ASP A 60 0.74 -29.84 10.59
CA ASP A 60 1.88 -29.34 11.37
C ASP A 60 2.93 -28.58 10.51
N PRO A 61 2.52 -27.57 9.71
CA PRO A 61 3.43 -26.91 8.80
C PRO A 61 4.46 -26.09 9.57
N LYS A 62 5.70 -26.15 9.14
CA LYS A 62 6.72 -25.17 9.56
C LYS A 62 6.49 -23.87 8.82
N THR A 63 6.29 -22.78 9.56
CA THR A 63 6.05 -21.45 9.00
C THR A 63 7.33 -20.62 9.09
N PHE A 64 7.77 -20.09 7.96
CA PHE A 64 8.93 -19.19 7.85
C PHE A 64 8.41 -17.83 7.38
N ILE A 65 8.66 -16.80 8.16
CA ILE A 65 8.23 -15.43 7.85
C ILE A 65 9.48 -14.57 7.82
N SER A 66 9.80 -14.04 6.64
CA SER A 66 10.80 -12.99 6.50
C SER A 66 10.20 -11.64 6.83
N SER A 67 11.02 -10.68 7.25
CA SER A 67 10.56 -9.31 7.48
C SER A 67 9.96 -8.71 6.21
N PHE A 68 8.86 -7.97 6.39
CA PHE A 68 8.25 -7.14 5.37
C PHE A 68 8.96 -5.79 5.22
N ASP A 69 9.96 -5.50 6.04
CA ASP A 69 10.68 -4.24 5.95
C ASP A 69 11.57 -4.16 4.71
N ARG A 70 11.43 -3.06 3.99
CA ARG A 70 12.22 -2.70 2.83
C ARG A 70 12.87 -1.33 3.09
N PRO A 71 13.93 -1.26 3.92
CA PRO A 71 14.52 0.01 4.38
C PRO A 71 15.07 0.86 3.23
N ASN A 72 15.41 0.24 2.11
CA ASN A 72 15.90 0.91 0.92
C ASN A 72 14.81 1.67 0.12
N LEU A 73 13.51 1.44 0.40
CA LEU A 73 12.43 2.17 -0.27
C LEU A 73 12.06 3.44 0.50
N SER A 74 11.98 4.59 -0.16
CA SER A 74 11.29 5.76 0.39
C SER A 74 9.77 5.64 0.14
N LEU A 75 8.96 6.18 1.05
CA LEU A 75 7.51 6.09 0.96
C LEU A 75 6.92 7.51 1.03
N ASP A 76 6.48 8.03 -0.10
CA ASP A 76 5.91 9.37 -0.20
C ASP A 76 4.45 9.33 -0.66
N VAL A 77 3.57 10.10 0.03
CA VAL A 77 2.15 10.27 -0.35
C VAL A 77 1.87 11.73 -0.65
N ARG A 78 1.21 12.01 -1.78
CA ARG A 78 0.76 13.33 -2.21
C ARG A 78 -0.76 13.36 -2.26
N ARG A 79 -1.37 14.14 -1.36
CA ARG A 79 -2.83 14.24 -1.19
C ARG A 79 -3.39 15.43 -1.95
N GLY A 80 -4.55 15.26 -2.61
CA GLY A 80 -5.32 16.35 -3.20
C GLY A 80 -4.79 16.92 -4.50
N TYR A 81 -3.71 16.36 -5.06
CA TYR A 81 -3.10 16.83 -6.29
C TYR A 81 -4.04 16.69 -7.49
N GLN A 82 -4.30 17.81 -8.18
CA GLN A 82 -5.05 17.83 -9.43
C GLN A 82 -4.18 17.35 -10.61
N GLN A 83 -4.80 17.07 -11.76
CA GLN A 83 -4.10 16.50 -12.91
C GLN A 83 -2.88 17.33 -13.35
N LYS A 84 -2.97 18.66 -13.36
CA LYS A 84 -1.85 19.55 -13.75
C LYS A 84 -0.69 19.41 -12.76
N GLU A 85 -0.97 19.32 -11.47
CA GLU A 85 0.02 19.18 -10.41
C GLU A 85 0.68 17.79 -10.44
N LYS A 86 -0.11 16.72 -10.65
CA LYS A 86 0.42 15.37 -10.85
C LYS A 86 1.39 15.34 -12.03
N THR A 87 1.00 15.88 -13.18
CA THR A 87 1.84 15.94 -14.38
C THR A 87 3.15 16.66 -14.10
N ARG A 88 3.08 17.85 -13.49
CA ARG A 88 4.27 18.62 -13.13
C ARG A 88 5.19 17.84 -12.21
N THR A 89 4.63 17.28 -11.13
CA THR A 89 5.41 16.52 -10.13
C THR A 89 6.08 15.30 -10.74
N ILE A 90 5.38 14.55 -11.60
CA ILE A 90 5.93 13.37 -12.28
C ILE A 90 7.09 13.77 -13.20
N LEU A 91 6.92 14.80 -14.01
CA LEU A 91 7.98 15.27 -14.91
C LEU A 91 9.19 15.78 -14.13
N GLU A 92 9.00 16.61 -13.10
CA GLU A 92 10.07 17.06 -12.22
C GLU A 92 10.80 15.90 -11.55
N PHE A 93 10.06 14.87 -11.14
CA PHE A 93 10.60 13.67 -10.53
C PHE A 93 11.49 12.90 -11.51
N ILE A 94 11.01 12.66 -12.73
CA ILE A 94 11.74 11.90 -13.77
C ILE A 94 12.96 12.69 -14.26
N PHE A 95 12.82 13.98 -14.54
CA PHE A 95 13.94 14.80 -15.04
C PHE A 95 15.09 14.97 -14.03
N LYS A 96 14.80 14.85 -12.74
CA LYS A 96 15.85 14.77 -11.70
C LYS A 96 16.58 13.41 -11.66
N ARG A 97 16.10 12.42 -12.43
CA ARG A 97 16.58 11.02 -12.42
C ARG A 97 16.77 10.50 -13.86
N PRO A 98 17.60 11.14 -14.68
CA PRO A 98 17.68 10.85 -16.13
C PRO A 98 18.12 9.42 -16.45
N ASN A 99 18.90 8.79 -15.54
CA ASN A 99 19.46 7.45 -15.76
C ASN A 99 18.74 6.37 -14.92
N GLU A 100 17.60 6.68 -14.36
CA GLU A 100 16.84 5.77 -13.51
C GLU A 100 15.57 5.32 -14.22
N CYS A 101 15.33 4.02 -14.27
CA CYS A 101 14.09 3.48 -14.80
C CYS A 101 13.04 3.27 -13.70
N GLY A 102 11.77 3.34 -14.10
CA GLY A 102 10.67 3.16 -13.16
C GLY A 102 9.34 2.81 -13.78
N ILE A 103 8.36 2.61 -12.92
CA ILE A 103 7.02 2.16 -13.27
C ILE A 103 5.99 3.18 -12.77
N ILE A 104 5.02 3.53 -13.63
CA ILE A 104 3.85 4.33 -13.24
C ILE A 104 2.61 3.46 -13.32
N TYR A 105 2.03 3.14 -12.15
CA TYR A 105 0.77 2.40 -12.08
C TYR A 105 -0.44 3.33 -12.19
N CYS A 106 -1.36 2.97 -13.09
CA CYS A 106 -2.62 3.67 -13.31
C CYS A 106 -3.81 2.71 -13.12
N MET A 107 -4.94 3.25 -12.69
CA MET A 107 -6.15 2.48 -12.41
C MET A 107 -6.82 1.87 -13.66
N SER A 108 -6.72 2.53 -14.83
CA SER A 108 -7.39 2.11 -16.05
C SER A 108 -6.48 2.15 -17.29
N ARG A 109 -6.85 1.38 -18.32
CA ARG A 109 -6.15 1.33 -19.62
C ARG A 109 -6.04 2.71 -20.24
N ASP A 110 -7.18 3.43 -20.37
CA ASP A 110 -7.25 4.80 -20.89
C ASP A 110 -6.32 5.76 -20.14
N LYS A 111 -6.29 5.68 -18.80
CA LYS A 111 -5.39 6.51 -17.99
C LYS A 111 -3.93 6.17 -18.22
N THR A 112 -3.61 4.88 -18.39
CA THR A 112 -2.26 4.40 -18.67
C THR A 112 -1.75 4.96 -19.99
N GLU A 113 -2.57 4.91 -21.05
CA GLU A 113 -2.25 5.46 -22.37
C GLU A 113 -2.06 6.98 -22.31
N LYS A 114 -2.98 7.71 -21.67
CA LYS A 114 -2.90 9.16 -21.53
C LYS A 114 -1.67 9.63 -20.74
N VAL A 115 -1.26 8.90 -19.72
CA VAL A 115 -0.05 9.22 -18.95
C VAL A 115 1.19 8.93 -19.78
N CYS A 116 1.23 7.84 -20.52
CA CYS A 116 2.33 7.52 -21.43
C CYS A 116 2.47 8.57 -22.54
N ASP A 117 1.37 8.93 -23.21
CA ASP A 117 1.37 9.99 -24.24
C ASP A 117 1.87 11.34 -23.69
N MET A 118 1.48 11.67 -22.48
CA MET A 118 1.97 12.87 -21.80
C MET A 118 3.49 12.83 -21.62
N LEU A 119 4.05 11.69 -21.20
CA LEU A 119 5.49 11.51 -21.03
C LEU A 119 6.24 11.61 -22.36
N LEU A 120 5.75 10.93 -23.40
CA LEU A 120 6.33 10.94 -24.75
C LEU A 120 6.37 12.37 -25.33
N ARG A 121 5.30 13.16 -25.16
CA ARG A 121 5.25 14.57 -25.59
C ARG A 121 6.28 15.46 -24.89
N HIS A 122 6.76 15.06 -23.71
CA HIS A 122 7.81 15.76 -22.96
C HIS A 122 9.20 15.13 -23.13
N GLY A 123 9.37 14.24 -24.13
CA GLY A 123 10.66 13.63 -24.46
C GLY A 123 11.11 12.49 -23.56
N VAL A 124 10.25 11.99 -22.67
CA VAL A 124 10.57 10.82 -21.83
C VAL A 124 10.35 9.55 -22.63
N LYS A 125 11.35 8.67 -22.69
CA LYS A 125 11.23 7.35 -23.33
C LYS A 125 10.29 6.46 -22.49
N ALA A 126 9.04 6.30 -22.91
CA ALA A 126 8.01 5.56 -22.19
C ALA A 126 7.28 4.55 -23.06
N THR A 127 6.74 3.51 -22.44
CA THR A 127 5.87 2.50 -23.09
C THR A 127 4.65 2.20 -22.23
N VAL A 128 3.63 1.62 -22.88
CA VAL A 128 2.37 1.25 -22.24
C VAL A 128 2.33 -0.27 -22.01
N TYR A 129 1.77 -0.69 -20.86
CA TYR A 129 1.49 -2.11 -20.61
C TYR A 129 0.15 -2.30 -19.89
N HIS A 130 -0.79 -2.99 -20.53
CA HIS A 130 -2.06 -3.40 -19.92
C HIS A 130 -2.67 -4.60 -20.66
N ALA A 131 -3.63 -5.28 -20.03
CA ALA A 131 -4.24 -6.50 -20.55
C ALA A 131 -5.01 -6.32 -21.88
N GLY A 132 -5.32 -5.08 -22.29
CA GLY A 132 -5.97 -4.77 -23.56
C GLY A 132 -5.04 -4.77 -24.77
N LEU A 133 -3.71 -4.81 -24.55
CA LEU A 133 -2.73 -4.92 -25.64
C LEU A 133 -2.66 -6.37 -26.16
N SER A 134 -2.26 -6.54 -27.43
CA SER A 134 -1.93 -7.86 -27.98
C SER A 134 -0.77 -8.50 -27.21
N ALA A 135 -0.65 -9.83 -27.26
CA ALA A 135 0.46 -10.53 -26.61
C ALA A 135 1.82 -9.99 -27.09
N SER A 136 1.99 -9.87 -28.42
CA SER A 136 3.22 -9.34 -29.02
C SER A 136 3.57 -7.91 -28.58
N ALA A 137 2.56 -7.05 -28.42
CA ALA A 137 2.78 -5.67 -27.91
C ALA A 137 3.19 -5.67 -26.45
N ARG A 138 2.63 -6.56 -25.62
CA ARG A 138 3.02 -6.73 -24.24
C ARG A 138 4.44 -7.25 -24.09
N ASP A 139 4.77 -8.28 -24.87
CA ASP A 139 6.12 -8.88 -24.87
C ASP A 139 7.17 -7.84 -25.28
N LYS A 140 6.87 -7.07 -26.36
CA LYS A 140 7.75 -5.98 -26.80
C LYS A 140 7.93 -4.91 -25.71
N ALA A 141 6.86 -4.44 -25.10
CA ALA A 141 6.93 -3.42 -24.06
C ALA A 141 7.75 -3.89 -22.84
N GLN A 142 7.59 -5.16 -22.47
CA GLN A 142 8.35 -5.79 -21.41
C GLN A 142 9.83 -5.93 -21.77
N GLU A 143 10.12 -6.40 -22.99
CA GLU A 143 11.49 -6.53 -23.48
C GLU A 143 12.21 -5.19 -23.59
N ASP A 144 11.53 -4.16 -24.09
CA ASP A 144 12.06 -2.81 -24.18
C ASP A 144 12.41 -2.23 -22.81
N PHE A 145 11.59 -2.52 -21.78
CA PHE A 145 11.87 -2.10 -20.41
C PHE A 145 13.01 -2.89 -19.77
N ILE A 146 13.02 -4.22 -19.92
CA ILE A 146 14.07 -5.08 -19.36
C ILE A 146 15.43 -4.70 -19.95
N ASN A 147 15.48 -4.37 -21.22
CA ASN A 147 16.71 -4.03 -21.95
C ASN A 147 17.07 -2.53 -21.89
N ASP A 148 16.44 -1.74 -21.03
CA ASP A 148 16.69 -0.30 -20.85
C ASP A 148 16.48 0.54 -22.14
N ARG A 149 15.70 0.05 -23.13
CA ARG A 149 15.34 0.82 -24.35
C ARG A 149 14.33 1.93 -24.03
N VAL A 150 13.54 1.73 -22.97
CA VAL A 150 12.62 2.73 -22.42
C VAL A 150 12.91 2.94 -20.94
N GLN A 151 12.76 4.17 -20.49
CA GLN A 151 12.98 4.57 -19.11
C GLN A 151 11.77 4.27 -18.23
N VAL A 152 10.54 4.41 -18.76
CA VAL A 152 9.31 4.36 -18.01
C VAL A 152 8.32 3.37 -18.62
N VAL A 153 7.74 2.53 -17.77
CA VAL A 153 6.54 1.77 -18.13
C VAL A 153 5.32 2.38 -17.44
N CYS A 154 4.35 2.85 -18.23
CA CYS A 154 3.03 3.20 -17.72
C CYS A 154 2.15 1.95 -17.79
N ALA A 155 1.62 1.49 -16.66
CA ALA A 155 0.97 0.19 -16.59
C ALA A 155 -0.29 0.18 -15.72
N THR A 156 -1.17 -0.78 -15.98
CA THR A 156 -2.13 -1.26 -14.99
C THR A 156 -1.50 -2.37 -14.14
N ILE A 157 -2.23 -2.88 -13.15
CA ILE A 157 -1.81 -4.03 -12.32
C ILE A 157 -1.42 -5.28 -13.13
N ALA A 158 -1.77 -5.34 -14.43
CA ALA A 158 -1.37 -6.43 -15.32
C ALA A 158 0.16 -6.50 -15.55
N PHE A 159 0.89 -5.40 -15.33
CA PHE A 159 2.34 -5.35 -15.36
C PHE A 159 2.89 -5.76 -13.99
N GLY A 160 3.05 -7.06 -13.80
CA GLY A 160 3.40 -7.52 -12.47
C GLY A 160 4.05 -8.89 -12.44
N MET A 161 3.31 -9.92 -12.68
CA MET A 161 3.82 -11.29 -12.63
C MET A 161 4.89 -11.52 -13.71
N GLY A 162 6.01 -12.14 -13.32
CA GLY A 162 7.09 -12.49 -14.25
C GLY A 162 8.04 -11.36 -14.64
N ILE A 163 7.93 -10.16 -14.02
CA ILE A 163 8.90 -9.09 -14.26
C ILE A 163 10.01 -9.19 -13.22
N ASP A 164 11.16 -9.61 -13.70
CA ASP A 164 12.37 -9.68 -12.90
C ASP A 164 13.42 -8.68 -13.44
N LYS A 165 13.29 -7.43 -13.02
CA LYS A 165 14.24 -6.35 -13.26
C LYS A 165 14.65 -5.75 -11.92
N SER A 166 15.89 -6.03 -11.50
CA SER A 166 16.38 -5.67 -10.16
C SER A 166 16.62 -4.17 -9.99
N ASN A 167 16.98 -3.48 -11.08
CA ASN A 167 17.41 -2.08 -11.08
C ASN A 167 16.28 -1.06 -11.29
N VAL A 168 15.02 -1.41 -11.03
CA VAL A 168 13.93 -0.42 -11.00
C VAL A 168 14.17 0.54 -9.82
N ARG A 169 14.34 1.83 -10.12
CA ARG A 169 14.70 2.84 -9.11
C ARG A 169 13.52 3.53 -8.48
N TRP A 170 12.35 3.50 -9.13
CA TRP A 170 11.18 4.14 -8.56
C TRP A 170 9.87 3.53 -9.06
N VAL A 171 8.85 3.65 -8.23
CA VAL A 171 7.46 3.29 -8.55
C VAL A 171 6.55 4.45 -8.19
N ILE A 172 5.74 4.89 -9.14
CA ILE A 172 4.73 5.94 -8.95
C ILE A 172 3.34 5.33 -9.11
N HIS A 173 2.48 5.55 -8.13
CA HIS A 173 1.05 5.28 -8.24
C HIS A 173 0.33 6.57 -8.63
N TYR A 174 -0.14 6.64 -9.87
CA TYR A 174 -0.91 7.77 -10.38
C TYR A 174 -2.30 7.86 -9.72
N ASN A 175 -2.84 6.73 -9.32
CA ASN A 175 -4.10 6.55 -8.62
C ASN A 175 -3.90 5.69 -7.37
N LEU A 176 -4.86 5.74 -6.44
CA LEU A 176 -4.87 4.89 -5.26
C LEU A 176 -4.97 3.40 -5.65
N PRO A 177 -4.13 2.50 -5.13
CA PRO A 177 -4.29 1.06 -5.25
C PRO A 177 -5.54 0.56 -4.50
N LYS A 178 -6.05 -0.60 -4.89
CA LYS A 178 -7.25 -1.20 -4.27
C LYS A 178 -7.03 -1.70 -2.84
N SER A 179 -5.79 -2.02 -2.47
CA SER A 179 -5.44 -2.55 -1.16
C SER A 179 -3.97 -2.31 -0.81
N ILE A 180 -3.62 -2.45 0.47
CA ILE A 180 -2.24 -2.36 0.96
C ILE A 180 -1.37 -3.48 0.37
N GLU A 181 -1.90 -4.70 0.22
CA GLU A 181 -1.16 -5.82 -0.35
C GLU A 181 -0.80 -5.56 -1.82
N SER A 182 -1.76 -5.07 -2.62
CA SER A 182 -1.48 -4.67 -4.02
C SER A 182 -0.43 -3.57 -4.06
N PHE A 183 -0.58 -2.54 -3.23
CA PHE A 183 0.39 -1.47 -3.10
C PHE A 183 1.78 -1.99 -2.74
N TYR A 184 1.87 -2.87 -1.73
CA TYR A 184 3.13 -3.45 -1.27
C TYR A 184 3.82 -4.30 -2.37
N GLN A 185 3.06 -5.13 -3.09
CA GLN A 185 3.59 -5.88 -4.24
C GLN A 185 4.12 -4.97 -5.34
N GLU A 186 3.39 -3.90 -5.66
CA GLU A 186 3.74 -2.98 -6.74
C GLU A 186 4.99 -2.15 -6.39
N ILE A 187 5.08 -1.58 -5.18
CA ILE A 187 6.30 -0.89 -4.73
C ILE A 187 7.48 -1.84 -4.54
N GLY A 188 7.21 -3.10 -4.21
CA GLY A 188 8.22 -4.16 -4.05
C GLY A 188 9.02 -4.47 -5.31
N ARG A 189 8.61 -3.94 -6.48
CA ARG A 189 9.36 -4.05 -7.73
C ARG A 189 10.56 -3.12 -7.78
N ALA A 190 10.53 -2.03 -6.99
CA ALA A 190 11.67 -1.13 -6.89
C ALA A 190 12.74 -1.68 -5.94
N GLY A 191 14.00 -1.46 -6.28
CA GLY A 191 15.14 -1.71 -5.42
C GLY A 191 15.31 -3.17 -4.98
N ARG A 192 15.02 -4.14 -5.85
CA ARG A 192 15.24 -5.57 -5.55
C ARG A 192 16.71 -5.91 -5.29
N ASP A 193 17.61 -5.11 -5.84
CA ASP A 193 19.06 -5.18 -5.62
C ASP A 193 19.51 -4.52 -4.30
N GLY A 194 18.60 -4.07 -3.45
CA GLY A 194 18.89 -3.41 -2.18
C GLY A 194 19.28 -1.93 -2.30
N VAL A 195 19.44 -1.40 -3.51
CA VAL A 195 19.80 0.01 -3.73
C VAL A 195 18.62 0.91 -3.39
N LYS A 196 18.91 2.12 -2.87
CA LYS A 196 17.88 3.13 -2.55
C LYS A 196 16.97 3.37 -3.73
N SER A 197 15.68 3.36 -3.47
CA SER A 197 14.64 3.52 -4.48
C SER A 197 13.47 4.30 -3.91
N ASP A 198 12.76 5.01 -4.78
CA ASP A 198 11.69 5.91 -4.36
C ASP A 198 10.31 5.37 -4.71
N THR A 199 9.35 5.61 -3.84
CA THR A 199 7.94 5.36 -4.14
C THR A 199 7.11 6.61 -3.92
N LEU A 200 6.19 6.87 -4.83
CA LEU A 200 5.30 8.04 -4.79
C LEU A 200 3.86 7.60 -5.05
N LEU A 201 2.98 7.89 -4.10
CA LEU A 201 1.55 7.63 -4.22
C LEU A 201 0.79 8.94 -4.33
N PHE A 202 -0.01 9.10 -5.38
CA PHE A 202 -1.02 10.16 -5.45
C PHE A 202 -2.35 9.64 -4.93
N TYR A 203 -2.91 10.38 -3.97
CA TYR A 203 -4.21 10.09 -3.37
C TYR A 203 -5.23 11.18 -3.70
N SER A 204 -6.42 10.77 -4.14
CA SER A 204 -7.57 11.65 -4.35
C SER A 204 -8.88 10.97 -3.93
N LEU A 205 -9.85 11.78 -3.45
CA LEU A 205 -11.19 11.28 -3.13
C LEU A 205 -11.91 10.71 -4.36
N GLY A 206 -11.61 11.22 -5.56
CA GLY A 206 -12.18 10.70 -6.82
C GLY A 206 -11.77 9.24 -7.08
N ASP A 207 -10.52 8.89 -6.78
CA ASP A 207 -10.04 7.52 -6.91
C ASP A 207 -10.75 6.60 -5.91
N LEU A 208 -10.92 7.07 -4.66
CA LEU A 208 -11.61 6.31 -3.62
C LEU A 208 -13.07 6.01 -4.00
N VAL A 209 -13.80 7.00 -4.50
CA VAL A 209 -15.20 6.81 -4.95
C VAL A 209 -15.28 5.79 -6.08
N MET A 210 -14.35 5.83 -7.04
CA MET A 210 -14.32 4.87 -8.15
C MET A 210 -14.00 3.46 -7.67
N LEU A 211 -13.00 3.29 -6.81
CA LEU A 211 -12.61 1.99 -6.25
C LEU A 211 -13.72 1.41 -5.35
N SER A 212 -14.45 2.25 -4.60
CA SER A 212 -15.58 1.81 -3.79
C SER A 212 -16.69 1.22 -4.67
N LYS A 213 -16.96 1.80 -5.85
CA LYS A 213 -17.92 1.23 -6.80
C LYS A 213 -17.46 -0.14 -7.29
N PHE A 214 -16.18 -0.29 -7.69
CA PHE A 214 -15.65 -1.58 -8.10
C PHE A 214 -15.69 -2.63 -6.98
N ALA A 215 -15.46 -2.22 -5.73
CA ALA A 215 -15.57 -3.12 -4.58
C ALA A 215 -17.02 -3.59 -4.36
N LEU A 216 -18.00 -2.69 -4.52
CA LEU A 216 -19.43 -3.00 -4.41
C LEU A 216 -19.92 -3.94 -5.54
N ASP A 217 -19.34 -3.83 -6.74
CA ASP A 217 -19.68 -4.68 -7.89
C ASP A 217 -18.99 -6.06 -7.85
N SER A 218 -18.13 -6.31 -6.85
CA SER A 218 -17.37 -7.55 -6.70
C SER A 218 -18.14 -8.61 -5.91
N GLY A 219 -17.81 -9.89 -6.13
CA GLY A 219 -18.39 -11.00 -5.37
C GLY A 219 -17.98 -11.04 -3.88
N GLN A 220 -17.07 -10.17 -3.43
CA GLN A 220 -16.52 -10.09 -2.07
C GLN A 220 -16.59 -8.65 -1.53
N GLN A 221 -17.76 -8.03 -1.64
CA GLN A 221 -17.96 -6.61 -1.34
C GLN A 221 -17.40 -6.16 0.01
N ALA A 222 -17.76 -6.84 1.10
CA ALA A 222 -17.35 -6.45 2.44
C ALA A 222 -15.83 -6.48 2.64
N ILE A 223 -15.18 -7.54 2.14
CA ILE A 223 -13.72 -7.71 2.23
C ILE A 223 -13.01 -6.64 1.41
N ASN A 224 -13.44 -6.41 0.16
CA ASN A 224 -12.82 -5.44 -0.73
C ASN A 224 -12.99 -3.99 -0.26
N LEU A 225 -14.15 -3.67 0.32
CA LEU A 225 -14.37 -2.35 0.95
C LEU A 225 -13.48 -2.14 2.16
N GLU A 226 -13.31 -3.17 3.02
CA GLU A 226 -12.43 -3.05 4.18
C GLU A 226 -10.96 -2.88 3.78
N LYS A 227 -10.48 -3.64 2.79
CA LYS A 227 -9.13 -3.48 2.24
C LYS A 227 -8.90 -2.09 1.65
N LEU A 228 -9.89 -1.57 0.92
CA LEU A 228 -9.86 -0.22 0.39
C LEU A 228 -9.84 0.82 1.51
N ASN A 229 -10.62 0.63 2.57
CA ASN A 229 -10.64 1.47 3.76
C ASN A 229 -9.25 1.51 4.43
N ARG A 230 -8.58 0.35 4.56
CA ARG A 230 -7.20 0.30 5.09
C ARG A 230 -6.20 1.05 4.20
N MET A 231 -6.35 0.95 2.88
CA MET A 231 -5.52 1.70 1.93
C MET A 231 -5.76 3.22 2.01
N GLN A 232 -7.02 3.64 2.19
CA GLN A 232 -7.37 5.03 2.46
C GLN A 232 -6.70 5.52 3.75
N GLN A 233 -6.84 4.76 4.83
CA GLN A 233 -6.24 5.07 6.13
C GLN A 233 -4.72 5.24 6.03
N TYR A 234 -4.05 4.35 5.28
CA TYR A 234 -2.63 4.50 4.98
C TYR A 234 -2.32 5.82 4.28
N ALA A 235 -3.09 6.18 3.25
CA ALA A 235 -2.86 7.40 2.46
C ALA A 235 -3.15 8.67 3.26
N GLU A 236 -4.13 8.66 4.15
CA GLU A 236 -4.56 9.83 4.95
C GLU A 236 -3.83 9.98 6.30
N SER A 237 -3.11 8.95 6.74
CA SER A 237 -2.46 8.96 8.04
C SER A 237 -1.30 9.97 8.13
N ASP A 238 -1.09 10.51 9.31
CA ASP A 238 0.07 11.31 9.70
C ASP A 238 1.04 10.52 10.61
N ILE A 239 0.98 9.19 10.54
CA ILE A 239 1.88 8.23 11.17
C ILE A 239 2.93 7.78 10.15
N CYS A 240 4.09 7.34 10.62
CA CYS A 240 5.15 6.77 9.77
C CYS A 240 4.59 5.71 8.81
N ARG A 241 4.75 5.93 7.50
CA ARG A 241 4.21 5.06 6.44
C ARG A 241 4.66 3.62 6.59
N ARG A 242 5.93 3.42 6.90
CA ARG A 242 6.52 2.09 7.07
C ARG A 242 5.94 1.36 8.27
N ARG A 243 5.75 2.05 9.39
CA ARG A 243 5.12 1.49 10.57
C ARG A 243 3.72 0.96 10.26
N ILE A 244 2.93 1.71 9.48
CA ILE A 244 1.58 1.28 9.07
C ILE A 244 1.64 0.03 8.20
N LEU A 245 2.55 -0.03 7.21
CA LEU A 245 2.72 -1.20 6.35
C LEU A 245 3.13 -2.44 7.15
N LEU A 246 4.12 -2.30 8.02
CA LEU A 246 4.61 -3.42 8.85
C LEU A 246 3.53 -3.92 9.80
N ASN A 247 2.82 -3.02 10.49
CA ASN A 247 1.70 -3.39 11.36
C ASN A 247 0.58 -4.11 10.60
N TYR A 248 0.30 -3.70 9.35
CA TYR A 248 -0.68 -4.39 8.52
C TYR A 248 -0.33 -5.87 8.31
N PHE A 249 0.94 -6.19 8.11
CA PHE A 249 1.43 -7.56 7.96
C PHE A 249 1.73 -8.27 9.29
N GLY A 250 1.46 -7.61 10.43
CA GLY A 250 1.66 -8.16 11.78
C GLY A 250 3.10 -8.06 12.30
N GLU A 251 3.91 -7.16 11.71
CA GLU A 251 5.27 -6.87 12.15
C GLU A 251 5.30 -5.54 12.92
N THR A 252 5.97 -5.52 14.05
CA THR A 252 6.09 -4.32 14.90
C THR A 252 7.40 -3.61 14.63
N MET A 253 7.34 -2.28 14.55
CA MET A 253 8.51 -1.41 14.39
C MET A 253 8.65 -0.50 15.61
N GLU A 254 9.80 -0.52 16.29
CA GLU A 254 10.03 0.27 17.51
C GLU A 254 10.16 1.76 17.23
N HIS A 255 10.81 2.14 16.11
CA HIS A 255 11.11 3.53 15.76
C HIS A 255 10.50 3.91 14.41
N ASP A 256 10.27 5.19 14.18
CA ASP A 256 9.87 5.72 12.88
C ASP A 256 11.01 5.57 11.86
N CYS A 257 10.67 5.33 10.58
CA CYS A 257 11.65 4.89 9.57
C CYS A 257 12.64 5.96 9.10
N GLY A 258 12.41 7.24 9.39
CA GLY A 258 13.23 8.36 8.92
C GLY A 258 13.20 8.61 7.40
N ASN A 259 12.57 7.74 6.61
CA ASN A 259 12.63 7.76 5.14
C ASN A 259 11.26 7.85 4.42
N CYS A 260 10.20 8.24 5.11
CA CYS A 260 8.91 8.53 4.47
C CYS A 260 8.59 10.03 4.54
N ASP A 261 7.55 10.46 3.79
CA ASP A 261 7.08 11.85 3.78
C ASP A 261 6.76 12.37 5.19
N VAL A 262 6.11 11.55 6.02
CA VAL A 262 5.75 11.91 7.40
C VAL A 262 6.99 12.06 8.29
N CYS A 263 7.98 11.16 8.18
CA CYS A 263 9.21 11.25 8.97
C CYS A 263 10.10 12.44 8.56
N LYS A 264 10.09 12.80 7.26
CA LYS A 264 10.80 13.97 6.74
C LYS A 264 10.15 15.30 7.17
N ASN A 265 8.83 15.29 7.40
CA ASN A 265 8.04 16.43 7.86
C ASN A 265 7.14 16.00 9.02
N PRO A 266 7.71 15.75 10.21
CA PRO A 266 6.97 15.15 11.31
C PRO A 266 5.87 16.11 11.80
N PRO A 267 4.64 15.58 12.02
CA PRO A 267 3.57 16.36 12.62
C PRO A 267 3.83 16.61 14.11
N GLU A 268 3.18 17.62 14.66
CA GLU A 268 3.17 17.88 16.08
C GLU A 268 2.51 16.74 16.85
N ARG A 269 3.15 16.28 17.94
CA ARG A 269 2.67 15.15 18.75
C ARG A 269 2.51 15.55 20.21
N PHE A 270 1.63 14.87 20.92
CA PHE A 270 1.40 15.04 22.34
C PHE A 270 1.29 13.68 23.06
N ASP A 271 1.45 13.67 24.38
CA ASP A 271 1.24 12.47 25.19
C ASP A 271 -0.24 12.13 25.28
N GLY A 272 -0.67 11.19 24.43
CA GLY A 272 -2.04 10.69 24.32
C GLY A 272 -2.29 9.41 25.14
N THR A 273 -1.38 9.04 26.04
CA THR A 273 -1.43 7.78 26.79
C THR A 273 -2.80 7.52 27.43
N ILE A 274 -3.35 8.53 28.10
CA ILE A 274 -4.67 8.40 28.77
C ILE A 274 -5.80 8.16 27.75
N ILE A 275 -5.75 8.79 26.56
CA ILE A 275 -6.74 8.59 25.49
C ILE A 275 -6.68 7.14 25.01
N VAL A 276 -5.48 6.65 24.77
CA VAL A 276 -5.23 5.25 24.36
C VAL A 276 -5.69 4.28 25.42
N GLN A 277 -5.35 4.51 26.67
CA GLN A 277 -5.77 3.64 27.80
C GLN A 277 -7.28 3.59 27.95
N LYS A 278 -8.02 4.70 27.81
CA LYS A 278 -9.49 4.72 27.81
C LYS A 278 -10.06 3.78 26.73
N ALA A 279 -9.55 3.87 25.50
CA ALA A 279 -10.02 3.04 24.39
C ALA A 279 -9.68 1.56 24.58
N LEU A 280 -8.42 1.23 24.88
CA LEU A 280 -7.98 -0.16 25.07
C LEU A 280 -8.66 -0.81 26.27
N SER A 281 -8.88 -0.08 27.36
CA SER A 281 -9.63 -0.56 28.52
C SER A 281 -11.09 -0.90 28.16
N ALA A 282 -11.75 -0.11 27.30
CA ALA A 282 -13.10 -0.42 26.83
C ALA A 282 -13.11 -1.68 25.95
N ILE A 283 -12.15 -1.85 25.06
CA ILE A 283 -12.00 -3.06 24.23
C ILE A 283 -11.83 -4.28 25.10
N MET A 284 -10.94 -4.23 26.10
CA MET A 284 -10.71 -5.38 27.01
C MET A 284 -11.94 -5.73 27.86
N ARG A 285 -12.69 -4.71 28.35
CA ARG A 285 -13.88 -4.92 29.19
C ARG A 285 -15.10 -5.44 28.43
N THR A 286 -15.03 -5.47 27.11
CA THR A 286 -16.05 -6.03 26.22
C THR A 286 -15.59 -7.36 25.61
N ASP A 287 -14.62 -8.03 26.26
CA ASP A 287 -14.01 -9.29 25.81
C ASP A 287 -13.51 -9.24 24.36
N GLN A 288 -13.14 -8.03 23.92
CA GLN A 288 -12.65 -7.78 22.56
C GLN A 288 -13.65 -8.19 21.45
N GLN A 289 -14.97 -8.07 21.74
CA GLN A 289 -16.06 -8.47 20.86
C GLN A 289 -16.86 -7.28 20.35
N ILE A 290 -16.21 -6.13 20.20
CA ILE A 290 -16.84 -4.91 19.68
C ILE A 290 -16.08 -4.33 18.49
N GLY A 291 -16.83 -3.67 17.60
CA GLY A 291 -16.28 -2.85 16.53
C GLY A 291 -16.13 -1.38 16.92
N THR A 292 -15.54 -0.58 16.02
CA THR A 292 -15.23 0.85 16.24
C THR A 292 -16.45 1.68 16.63
N ARG A 293 -17.62 1.45 16.00
CA ARG A 293 -18.86 2.19 16.30
C ARG A 293 -19.30 2.00 17.75
N MET A 294 -19.33 0.74 18.22
CA MET A 294 -19.69 0.38 19.58
C MET A 294 -18.68 0.96 20.58
N LEU A 295 -17.39 0.87 20.29
CA LEU A 295 -16.32 1.44 21.13
C LEU A 295 -16.52 2.95 21.34
N ILE A 296 -16.75 3.71 20.26
CA ILE A 296 -16.98 5.16 20.35
C ILE A 296 -18.22 5.46 21.18
N ALA A 297 -19.29 4.67 21.00
CA ALA A 297 -20.53 4.86 21.77
C ALA A 297 -20.31 4.64 23.28
N ILE A 298 -19.57 3.59 23.67
CA ILE A 298 -19.19 3.32 25.06
C ILE A 298 -18.38 4.50 25.62
N LEU A 299 -17.33 4.90 24.92
CA LEU A 299 -16.43 5.98 25.37
C LEU A 299 -17.16 7.32 25.53
N ARG A 300 -18.09 7.63 24.64
CA ARG A 300 -18.88 8.86 24.72
C ARG A 300 -20.06 8.79 25.66
N GLY A 301 -20.46 7.59 26.08
CA GLY A 301 -21.66 7.38 26.91
C GLY A 301 -22.95 7.61 26.11
N ASN A 302 -22.97 7.19 24.83
CA ASN A 302 -24.16 7.27 23.99
C ASN A 302 -25.01 6.01 24.22
N TYR A 303 -26.29 6.19 24.55
CA TYR A 303 -27.24 5.08 24.76
C TYR A 303 -27.89 4.68 23.44
N PHE A 304 -27.97 3.37 23.19
CA PHE A 304 -28.83 2.74 22.19
C PHE A 304 -29.11 1.29 22.59
N GLU A 305 -30.14 0.68 22.03
CA GLU A 305 -30.72 -0.59 22.44
C GLU A 305 -29.68 -1.71 22.57
N GLU A 306 -28.93 -2.01 21.51
CA GLU A 306 -27.91 -3.06 21.51
C GLU A 306 -26.84 -2.89 22.62
N LEU A 307 -26.45 -1.64 22.91
CA LEU A 307 -25.44 -1.34 23.93
C LEU A 307 -25.97 -1.67 25.34
N VAL A 308 -27.23 -1.33 25.59
CA VAL A 308 -27.90 -1.57 26.90
C VAL A 308 -28.18 -3.06 27.07
N GLU A 309 -28.66 -3.76 26.04
CA GLU A 309 -28.89 -5.21 26.07
C GLU A 309 -27.61 -5.99 26.42
N LYS A 310 -26.45 -5.54 25.90
CA LYS A 310 -25.14 -6.13 26.23
C LYS A 310 -24.59 -5.69 27.59
N GLY A 311 -25.28 -4.80 28.30
CA GLY A 311 -24.86 -4.28 29.61
C GLY A 311 -23.64 -3.37 29.58
N TYR A 312 -23.30 -2.81 28.41
CA TYR A 312 -22.09 -1.99 28.24
C TYR A 312 -22.25 -0.58 28.83
N ASP A 313 -23.47 -0.13 29.10
CA ASP A 313 -23.79 1.08 29.88
C ASP A 313 -23.33 1.03 31.34
N LYS A 314 -23.08 -0.18 31.89
CA LYS A 314 -22.59 -0.41 33.26
C LYS A 314 -21.06 -0.49 33.36
N LEU A 315 -20.35 -0.46 32.25
CA LEU A 315 -18.89 -0.50 32.24
C LEU A 315 -18.29 0.75 32.87
N LYS A 316 -17.18 0.61 33.61
CA LYS A 316 -16.43 1.75 34.16
C LYS A 316 -15.89 2.69 33.06
N THR A 317 -15.81 2.21 31.82
CA THR A 317 -15.39 2.98 30.65
C THR A 317 -16.53 3.68 29.93
N PHE A 318 -17.78 3.44 30.35
CA PHE A 318 -18.94 4.12 29.76
C PHE A 318 -18.92 5.62 30.06
N GLY A 319 -18.83 6.43 29.01
CA GLY A 319 -18.70 7.89 29.13
C GLY A 319 -17.34 8.40 29.58
N ALA A 320 -16.32 7.54 29.69
CA ALA A 320 -14.96 7.95 30.12
C ALA A 320 -14.27 8.90 29.14
N GLY A 321 -14.76 9.03 27.92
CA GLY A 321 -14.25 9.88 26.86
C GLY A 321 -15.26 10.89 26.34
N ARG A 322 -16.24 11.34 27.16
CA ARG A 322 -17.27 12.33 26.78
C ARG A 322 -16.70 13.68 26.37
N ASP A 323 -15.57 14.04 26.96
CA ASP A 323 -14.78 15.25 26.71
C ASP A 323 -14.25 15.33 25.28
N ILE A 324 -14.11 14.20 24.58
CA ILE A 324 -13.60 14.12 23.22
C ILE A 324 -14.76 14.00 22.23
N PRO A 325 -14.84 14.87 21.21
CA PRO A 325 -15.84 14.77 20.15
C PRO A 325 -15.79 13.43 19.40
N GLN A 326 -16.93 12.97 18.90
CA GLN A 326 -17.02 11.70 18.15
C GLN A 326 -16.04 11.64 16.97
N ARG A 327 -15.88 12.73 16.24
CA ARG A 327 -14.96 12.82 15.11
C ARG A 327 -13.51 12.69 15.53
N ASP A 328 -13.13 13.28 16.66
CA ASP A 328 -11.77 13.20 17.19
C ASP A 328 -11.47 11.78 17.70
N TRP A 329 -12.48 11.10 18.28
CA TRP A 329 -12.36 9.68 18.60
C TRP A 329 -12.10 8.81 17.36
N GLN A 330 -12.75 9.10 16.23
CA GLN A 330 -12.47 8.40 14.96
C GLN A 330 -11.02 8.58 14.53
N ASP A 331 -10.52 9.80 14.59
CA ASP A 331 -9.14 10.12 14.22
C ASP A 331 -8.12 9.49 15.19
N TYR A 332 -8.38 9.52 16.51
CA TYR A 332 -7.50 8.88 17.49
C TYR A 332 -7.52 7.35 17.37
N LEU A 333 -8.66 6.73 17.15
CA LEU A 333 -8.72 5.28 16.94
C LEU A 333 -7.99 4.88 15.67
N LEU A 334 -8.06 5.68 14.61
CA LEU A 334 -7.27 5.46 13.41
C LEU A 334 -5.76 5.55 13.70
N GLN A 335 -5.33 6.54 14.48
CA GLN A 335 -3.93 6.63 14.89
C GLN A 335 -3.51 5.41 15.71
N MET A 336 -4.32 4.98 16.68
CA MET A 336 -4.05 3.80 17.51
C MET A 336 -3.91 2.52 16.69
N LEU A 337 -4.79 2.35 15.69
CA LEU A 337 -4.74 1.22 14.75
C LEU A 337 -3.45 1.25 13.93
N ASN A 338 -3.08 2.42 13.39
CA ASN A 338 -1.87 2.62 12.60
C ASN A 338 -0.58 2.52 13.43
N LEU A 339 -0.65 2.81 14.73
CA LEU A 339 0.45 2.59 15.68
C LEU A 339 0.53 1.14 16.16
N GLY A 340 -0.46 0.31 15.79
CA GLY A 340 -0.48 -1.10 16.14
C GLY A 340 -0.87 -1.38 17.59
N TYR A 341 -1.64 -0.51 18.25
CA TYR A 341 -2.11 -0.76 19.62
C TYR A 341 -3.30 -1.71 19.68
N PHE A 342 -4.05 -1.81 18.61
CA PHE A 342 -5.05 -2.85 18.38
C PHE A 342 -5.11 -3.24 16.89
N GLU A 343 -5.67 -4.40 16.59
CA GLU A 343 -5.92 -4.88 15.23
C GLU A 343 -7.43 -5.10 15.03
N VAL A 344 -7.86 -5.16 13.76
CA VAL A 344 -9.25 -5.48 13.38
C VAL A 344 -9.30 -6.92 12.88
N ALA A 345 -10.07 -7.75 13.55
CA ALA A 345 -10.32 -9.13 13.14
C ALA A 345 -11.49 -9.19 12.15
N TYR A 346 -11.21 -9.10 10.85
CA TYR A 346 -12.22 -9.04 9.78
C TYR A 346 -13.06 -10.32 9.71
N ASN A 347 -12.46 -11.46 10.03
CA ASN A 347 -13.12 -12.75 10.10
C ASN A 347 -13.99 -12.94 11.36
N GLU A 348 -13.97 -11.99 12.30
CA GLU A 348 -14.73 -11.96 13.53
C GLU A 348 -15.61 -10.69 13.61
N ASN A 349 -16.39 -10.40 12.59
CA ASN A 349 -17.30 -9.24 12.52
C ASN A 349 -16.60 -7.88 12.76
N ASN A 350 -15.37 -7.72 12.30
CA ASN A 350 -14.54 -6.53 12.50
C ASN A 350 -14.32 -6.19 14.00
N HIS A 351 -14.22 -7.20 14.86
CA HIS A 351 -13.92 -7.00 16.26
C HIS A 351 -12.51 -6.45 16.46
N LEU A 352 -12.35 -5.60 17.47
CA LEU A 352 -11.09 -4.97 17.83
C LEU A 352 -10.33 -5.85 18.81
N LYS A 353 -9.09 -6.20 18.51
CA LYS A 353 -8.21 -7.03 19.34
C LYS A 353 -7.01 -6.22 19.82
N VAL A 354 -6.77 -6.18 21.11
CA VAL A 354 -5.59 -5.50 21.70
C VAL A 354 -4.34 -6.28 21.37
N THR A 355 -3.32 -5.59 20.84
CA THR A 355 -2.02 -6.18 20.53
C THR A 355 -1.10 -6.21 21.76
N THR A 356 0.06 -6.86 21.64
CA THR A 356 1.10 -6.83 22.68
C THR A 356 1.58 -5.38 22.93
N SER A 357 1.76 -4.57 21.89
CA SER A 357 2.13 -3.16 22.02
C SER A 357 1.03 -2.35 22.71
N GLY A 358 -0.22 -2.59 22.37
CA GLY A 358 -1.35 -1.96 23.06
C GLY A 358 -1.42 -2.33 24.54
N ALA A 359 -1.16 -3.59 24.88
CA ALA A 359 -1.15 -4.05 26.26
C ALA A 359 -0.07 -3.31 27.09
N LYS A 360 1.11 -3.07 26.55
CA LYS A 360 2.16 -2.30 27.25
C LYS A 360 1.71 -0.88 27.57
N VAL A 361 1.03 -0.20 26.65
CA VAL A 361 0.47 1.15 26.87
C VAL A 361 -0.68 1.07 27.90
N LEU A 362 -1.58 0.10 27.76
CA LEU A 362 -2.72 -0.10 28.67
C LEU A 362 -2.28 -0.25 30.13
N TYR A 363 -1.21 -1.00 30.35
CA TYR A 363 -0.68 -1.26 31.70
C TYR A 363 0.40 -0.24 32.13
N GLY A 364 0.61 0.84 31.37
CA GLY A 364 1.52 1.94 31.76
C GLY A 364 3.01 1.63 31.61
N GLN A 365 3.36 0.58 30.89
CA GLN A 365 4.76 0.22 30.60
C GLN A 365 5.38 1.09 29.51
N GLU A 366 4.57 1.61 28.60
CA GLU A 366 4.97 2.49 27.50
C GLU A 366 4.03 3.69 27.39
N LYS A 367 4.55 4.84 26.94
CA LYS A 367 3.76 6.03 26.60
C LYS A 367 3.29 5.98 25.17
N ALA A 368 2.11 6.52 24.91
CA ALA A 368 1.56 6.65 23.55
C ALA A 368 1.60 8.11 23.09
N MET A 369 2.39 8.37 22.05
CA MET A 369 2.45 9.70 21.41
C MET A 369 1.46 9.74 20.26
N LEU A 370 0.46 10.62 20.34
CA LEU A 370 -0.55 10.85 19.29
C LEU A 370 -0.25 12.15 18.55
N VAL A 371 -0.67 12.22 17.28
CA VAL A 371 -0.58 13.43 16.46
C VAL A 371 -1.71 14.39 16.84
N VAL A 372 -1.38 15.68 16.94
CA VAL A 372 -2.35 16.74 17.18
C VAL A 372 -3.29 16.86 15.98
N ILE A 373 -4.59 16.75 16.21
CA ILE A 373 -5.61 16.89 15.16
C ILE A 373 -5.72 18.38 14.80
N LYS A 374 -5.09 18.79 13.68
CA LYS A 374 -5.25 20.13 13.12
C LYS A 374 -6.44 20.13 12.16
N ARG A 375 -7.46 20.93 12.47
CA ARG A 375 -8.61 21.17 11.58
C ARG A 375 -8.39 22.50 10.90
N GLU A 376 -8.29 22.50 9.55
CA GLU A 376 -8.45 23.72 8.79
C GLU A 376 -9.91 24.16 8.94
N GLU A 377 -10.14 25.35 9.46
CA GLU A 377 -11.44 26.03 9.39
C GLU A 377 -11.71 26.27 7.91
N VAL A 378 -12.66 25.54 7.35
CA VAL A 378 -13.13 25.76 5.99
C VAL A 378 -13.88 27.09 5.97
N GLU A 379 -13.17 28.17 5.69
CA GLU A 379 -13.88 29.42 5.36
C GLU A 379 -14.83 29.19 4.18
N PRO A 380 -16.08 29.62 4.28
CA PRO A 380 -17.03 29.47 3.18
C PRO A 380 -16.54 30.28 1.97
N LYS A 381 -16.09 29.59 0.91
CA LYS A 381 -15.71 30.22 -0.35
C LYS A 381 -16.90 30.97 -0.92
N THR A 382 -16.94 32.28 -0.73
CA THR A 382 -17.81 33.20 -1.46
C THR A 382 -17.55 33.04 -2.96
N LYS A 383 -18.62 32.71 -3.71
CA LYS A 383 -18.58 32.57 -5.16
C LYS A 383 -18.29 33.94 -5.81
N GLY A 384 -17.03 34.26 -5.98
CA GLY A 384 -16.59 35.37 -6.84
C GLY A 384 -16.57 34.95 -8.31
N ARG A 385 -17.34 35.63 -9.13
CA ARG A 385 -17.36 35.50 -10.61
C ARG A 385 -15.95 35.74 -11.17
N GLY A 386 -15.29 34.68 -11.63
CA GLY A 386 -13.92 34.73 -12.13
C GLY A 386 -13.83 35.33 -13.54
N LYS A 387 -12.95 36.29 -13.70
CA LYS A 387 -12.40 36.74 -15.00
C LYS A 387 -11.50 35.64 -15.57
N LYS A 388 -11.69 35.31 -16.87
CA LYS A 388 -10.78 34.46 -17.65
C LYS A 388 -9.37 35.07 -17.62
N LYS A 389 -8.41 34.32 -17.04
CA LYS A 389 -6.98 34.60 -17.21
C LYS A 389 -6.46 33.78 -18.37
N GLU A 390 -5.76 34.47 -19.30
CA GLU A 390 -5.00 33.88 -20.41
C GLU A 390 -3.97 32.86 -19.89
N GLU A 391 -3.94 31.70 -20.54
CA GLU A 391 -3.00 30.64 -20.22
C GLU A 391 -1.58 31.00 -20.66
N LYS A 392 -0.70 31.30 -19.73
CA LYS A 392 0.74 31.28 -19.96
C LYS A 392 1.24 29.86 -20.09
N PRO A 393 2.18 29.53 -21.00
CA PRO A 393 2.70 28.17 -21.15
C PRO A 393 3.35 27.68 -19.86
N LEU A 394 3.02 26.44 -19.46
CA LEU A 394 3.29 25.86 -18.14
C LEU A 394 4.76 25.52 -17.88
N PHE A 395 5.62 25.56 -18.90
CA PHE A 395 7.07 25.32 -18.74
C PHE A 395 7.86 26.01 -19.87
N LYS A 396 8.86 26.79 -19.50
CA LYS A 396 10.07 26.90 -20.31
C LYS A 396 10.85 25.61 -20.05
N VAL A 397 11.02 24.78 -21.07
CA VAL A 397 11.96 23.66 -21.07
C VAL A 397 13.28 24.24 -20.56
N PRO A 398 13.92 23.71 -19.51
CA PRO A 398 15.30 24.09 -19.24
C PRO A 398 16.09 23.71 -20.47
N VAL A 399 16.70 24.70 -21.10
CA VAL A 399 17.68 24.47 -22.17
C VAL A 399 18.69 23.49 -21.59
N SER A 400 18.79 22.33 -22.21
CA SER A 400 19.74 21.25 -22.05
C SER A 400 20.86 21.55 -21.05
N VAL A 401 20.86 20.85 -19.92
CA VAL A 401 22.12 20.44 -19.30
C VAL A 401 22.90 19.75 -20.41
N PRO A 402 24.18 20.08 -20.66
CA PRO A 402 24.96 19.36 -21.66
C PRO A 402 24.96 17.89 -21.22
N VAL A 403 24.18 17.08 -21.89
CA VAL A 403 24.35 15.65 -21.90
C VAL A 403 25.73 15.50 -22.51
N GLY A 404 26.70 14.99 -21.75
CA GLY A 404 27.97 14.57 -22.32
C GLY A 404 27.61 13.73 -23.54
N GLU A 405 28.29 13.92 -24.65
CA GLU A 405 27.97 13.28 -25.93
C GLU A 405 27.65 11.81 -25.64
N GLU A 406 26.38 11.43 -25.82
CA GLU A 406 25.98 10.03 -25.77
C GLU A 406 26.80 9.35 -26.86
N ASN A 407 27.75 8.51 -26.45
CA ASN A 407 28.46 7.67 -27.39
C ASN A 407 27.67 6.36 -27.55
N PRO A 408 26.81 6.26 -28.60
CA PRO A 408 25.96 5.10 -28.81
C PRO A 408 26.78 3.81 -29.01
N GLU A 409 28.00 3.93 -29.57
CA GLU A 409 28.90 2.80 -29.79
C GLU A 409 29.42 2.26 -28.46
N LEU A 410 29.89 3.14 -27.56
CA LEU A 410 30.34 2.74 -26.21
C LEU A 410 29.18 2.12 -25.40
N PHE A 411 27.98 2.65 -25.50
CA PHE A 411 26.81 2.09 -24.81
C PHE A 411 26.51 0.67 -25.29
N GLU A 412 26.56 0.46 -26.62
CA GLU A 412 26.31 -0.84 -27.21
C GLU A 412 27.43 -1.85 -26.85
N GLU A 413 28.68 -1.43 -26.83
CA GLU A 413 29.80 -2.26 -26.39
C GLU A 413 29.65 -2.68 -24.93
N LEU A 414 29.30 -1.75 -24.05
CA LEU A 414 29.05 -2.05 -22.62
C LEU A 414 27.84 -2.99 -22.44
N ARG A 415 26.81 -2.84 -23.25
CA ARG A 415 25.66 -3.74 -23.25
C ARG A 415 26.03 -5.15 -23.67
N ILE A 416 26.85 -5.30 -24.71
CA ILE A 416 27.36 -6.59 -25.20
C ILE A 416 28.28 -7.22 -24.15
N LEU A 417 29.16 -6.43 -23.54
CA LEU A 417 30.07 -6.90 -22.50
C LEU A 417 29.31 -7.42 -21.30
N ARG A 418 28.31 -6.66 -20.81
CA ARG A 418 27.44 -7.08 -19.69
C ARG A 418 26.76 -8.41 -19.99
N LYS A 419 26.19 -8.57 -21.20
CA LYS A 419 25.55 -9.80 -21.61
C LYS A 419 26.52 -10.98 -21.64
N ARG A 420 27.73 -10.77 -22.19
CA ARG A 420 28.76 -11.80 -22.23
C ARG A 420 29.22 -12.25 -20.84
N LEU A 421 29.39 -11.29 -19.90
CA LEU A 421 29.76 -11.60 -18.52
C LEU A 421 28.63 -12.35 -17.79
N ALA A 422 27.40 -11.97 -18.03
CA ALA A 422 26.22 -12.64 -17.47
C ALA A 422 26.11 -14.08 -17.97
N ASP A 423 26.28 -14.30 -19.27
CA ASP A 423 26.27 -15.64 -19.88
C ASP A 423 27.42 -16.50 -19.35
N GLN A 424 28.63 -15.94 -19.14
CA GLN A 424 29.78 -16.65 -18.56
C GLN A 424 29.54 -17.05 -17.10
N GLN A 425 28.81 -16.27 -16.34
CA GLN A 425 28.53 -16.52 -14.93
C GLN A 425 27.21 -17.25 -14.70
N ALA A 426 26.48 -17.60 -15.77
CA ALA A 426 25.15 -18.19 -15.74
C ALA A 426 24.15 -17.40 -14.88
N ILE A 427 24.25 -16.08 -14.89
CA ILE A 427 23.37 -15.15 -14.19
C ILE A 427 22.65 -14.24 -15.20
N PRO A 428 21.44 -13.71 -14.87
CA PRO A 428 20.76 -12.76 -15.74
C PRO A 428 21.58 -11.47 -15.97
N ALA A 429 21.53 -10.92 -17.19
CA ALA A 429 22.34 -9.75 -17.59
C ALA A 429 22.03 -8.44 -16.84
N TYR A 430 21.03 -8.43 -15.97
CA TYR A 430 20.65 -7.30 -15.12
C TYR A 430 21.13 -7.45 -13.65
N ILE A 431 21.81 -8.54 -13.32
CA ILE A 431 22.55 -8.70 -12.07
C ILE A 431 23.97 -8.19 -12.26
#